data_70d2a91d781c034d8f21b5436a4a227d
#
_entry.id   70d2a91d781c034d8f21b5436a4a227d
#
_cell.length_a   1.000
_cell.length_b   1.000
_cell.length_c   1.000
_cell.angle_alpha   90.00
_cell.angle_beta   90.00
_cell.angle_gamma   90.00
#
_symmetry.space_group_name_H-M   'P 1'
#
loop_
_entity.id
_entity.type
_entity.pdbx_description
1 polymer ?
#
loop_
_entity_poly.entity_id
_entity_poly.type
_entity_poly.pdbx_seq_one_letter_code
_entity_poly.pdbx_strand_id
1 'polypeptide(L)'
;MMKSFVKKLSAGATACLCLVSALSGCYSEDKAWSAKRGDDTAPIGVYIYYLSSAYSEALGKVEDTTKSVFDQKIDDKDGTQWVKDRAVESIKLMYYVDQKFEDMGLELTTEDQTQISNLTSSVWGYSSAMFDQYGIAEKSVDKAYSQFIVKYQKIFETLYGKGSEKEVTDEDLRKYYEEKYTDFDYILCSYTKKTDDGQSEAMTDDEKAEAKKDFDAYVTKIKDGDLTMEEAAEEYQKKIDSDSEQLKNQTVDLDEASSYYPKDLITKLGELKDGEVAAVDLADSNSYYIVRKNSISKKCDEILKDDDSRMSVVSEMKSEEYSNTMEEESKKLDDITFNDGAMAGYDPKMFFDESHLSSASSSSTSSTSE
;
A
#
# COMPACT_ATOMS: atom_id res chain seq x y z
N MET A 1 -9.13 2.98 5.67
CA MET A 1 -8.39 4.23 5.77
C MET A 1 -6.92 4.07 6.10
N MET A 2 -6.56 3.31 7.10
CA MET A 2 -5.18 2.90 7.41
C MET A 2 -4.41 2.22 6.26
N LYS A 3 -5.09 1.74 5.22
CA LYS A 3 -4.48 0.90 4.15
C LYS A 3 -3.57 1.66 3.18
N SER A 4 -3.75 2.95 2.95
CA SER A 4 -2.91 3.71 1.99
C SER A 4 -1.65 4.26 2.65
N PHE A 5 -1.78 4.85 3.83
CA PHE A 5 -0.64 5.38 4.59
C PHE A 5 0.31 4.25 5.03
N VAL A 6 -0.27 3.14 5.49
CA VAL A 6 0.45 1.92 5.87
C VAL A 6 1.06 1.21 4.66
N LYS A 7 0.48 1.30 3.45
CA LYS A 7 1.07 0.66 2.26
C LYS A 7 2.43 1.24 1.86
N LYS A 8 2.66 2.54 2.03
CA LYS A 8 3.99 3.14 1.74
C LYS A 8 5.01 2.89 2.86
N LEU A 9 4.55 2.72 4.11
CA LEU A 9 5.41 2.37 5.26
C LEU A 9 5.52 0.85 5.48
N SER A 10 4.53 0.04 5.06
CA SER A 10 4.47 -1.40 5.30
C SER A 10 5.00 -2.25 4.13
N ALA A 11 5.43 -1.67 3.02
CA ALA A 11 6.07 -2.42 1.95
C ALA A 11 7.35 -3.15 2.42
N GLY A 12 7.91 -2.75 3.57
CA GLY A 12 9.06 -3.38 4.18
C GLY A 12 8.78 -4.54 5.15
N ALA A 13 7.54 -4.70 5.64
CA ALA A 13 7.29 -5.63 6.76
C ALA A 13 6.61 -6.96 6.37
N THR A 14 6.17 -7.16 5.13
CA THR A 14 5.30 -8.28 4.78
C THR A 14 5.95 -9.39 3.94
N ALA A 15 7.25 -9.30 3.61
CA ALA A 15 7.88 -10.20 2.64
C ALA A 15 8.78 -11.30 3.24
N CYS A 16 8.94 -11.41 4.57
CA CYS A 16 9.85 -12.39 5.16
C CYS A 16 9.13 -13.53 5.88
N LEU A 17 8.57 -14.46 5.16
CA LEU A 17 8.15 -15.76 5.65
C LEU A 17 8.91 -16.84 4.87
N CYS A 18 10.12 -17.23 5.36
CA CYS A 18 10.71 -18.55 5.05
C CYS A 18 11.82 -18.91 6.03
N LEU A 19 11.60 -20.00 6.70
CA LEU A 19 12.48 -21.02 7.29
C LEU A 19 13.98 -20.70 7.42
N VAL A 20 14.44 -20.58 8.66
CA VAL A 20 15.85 -20.55 8.99
C VAL A 20 16.24 -21.71 9.90
N SER A 21 17.28 -22.41 9.51
CA SER A 21 18.00 -23.39 10.34
C SER A 21 18.79 -22.68 11.43
N ALA A 22 18.60 -23.16 12.64
CA ALA A 22 19.13 -22.73 13.91
C ALA A 22 20.60 -22.25 13.92
N LEU A 23 20.78 -20.99 14.31
CA LEU A 23 21.90 -20.59 15.14
C LEU A 23 21.32 -19.99 16.42
N SER A 24 21.17 -20.81 17.44
CA SER A 24 20.69 -20.39 18.75
C SER A 24 21.78 -19.61 19.50
N GLY A 25 21.88 -18.31 19.18
CA GLY A 25 22.47 -17.35 20.10
C GLY A 25 21.34 -16.78 20.94
N CYS A 26 21.28 -17.06 22.23
CA CYS A 26 20.37 -16.38 23.15
C CYS A 26 20.76 -14.89 23.22
N TYR A 27 20.24 -14.08 22.34
CA TYR A 27 20.31 -12.63 22.46
C TYR A 27 19.29 -12.20 23.52
N SER A 28 19.79 -11.57 24.58
CA SER A 28 18.93 -11.00 25.62
C SER A 28 18.76 -9.51 25.35
N GLU A 29 17.69 -9.17 24.68
CA GLU A 29 17.27 -7.80 24.39
C GLU A 29 17.20 -6.92 25.65
N ASP A 30 16.77 -7.49 26.79
CA ASP A 30 16.54 -6.75 28.04
C ASP A 30 17.84 -6.30 28.73
N LYS A 31 19.01 -6.71 28.25
CA LYS A 31 20.31 -6.39 28.87
C LYS A 31 21.11 -5.30 28.18
N ALA A 32 20.67 -4.84 27.00
CA ALA A 32 21.36 -3.82 26.23
C ALA A 32 20.40 -2.75 25.73
N TRP A 33 20.92 -1.57 25.49
CA TRP A 33 20.22 -0.48 24.84
C TRP A 33 20.95 -0.13 23.52
N SER A 34 20.21 0.42 22.55
CA SER A 34 20.75 0.87 21.27
C SER A 34 21.01 2.36 21.24
N ALA A 35 20.07 3.15 21.74
CA ALA A 35 20.16 4.60 21.73
C ALA A 35 19.51 5.21 22.95
N LYS A 36 19.94 6.45 23.31
CA LYS A 36 19.35 7.25 24.39
C LYS A 36 19.23 8.68 23.94
N ARG A 37 18.12 9.31 24.33
CA ARG A 37 17.91 10.75 24.21
C ARG A 37 17.27 11.27 25.50
N GLY A 38 17.98 12.09 26.25
CA GLY A 38 17.56 12.46 27.61
C GLY A 38 17.37 11.21 28.48
N ASP A 39 16.20 11.11 29.11
CA ASP A 39 15.80 9.98 29.96
C ASP A 39 15.21 8.81 29.15
N ASP A 40 14.91 9.01 27.87
CA ASP A 40 14.33 7.96 27.03
C ASP A 40 15.40 7.02 26.48
N THR A 41 15.16 5.73 26.65
CA THR A 41 16.08 4.67 26.27
C THR A 41 15.41 3.70 25.29
N ALA A 42 15.97 3.56 24.11
CA ALA A 42 15.60 2.53 23.15
C ALA A 42 16.34 1.22 23.47
N PRO A 43 15.64 0.10 23.75
CA PRO A 43 16.23 -1.21 23.88
C PRO A 43 16.97 -1.63 22.60
N ILE A 44 17.87 -2.60 22.70
CA ILE A 44 18.61 -3.10 21.53
C ILE A 44 17.68 -3.71 20.47
N GLY A 45 16.55 -4.28 20.86
CA GLY A 45 15.53 -4.81 19.96
C GLY A 45 14.92 -3.77 19.01
N VAL A 46 14.92 -2.47 19.40
CA VAL A 46 14.52 -1.37 18.50
C VAL A 46 15.50 -1.25 17.33
N TYR A 47 16.81 -1.32 17.59
CA TYR A 47 17.82 -1.30 16.54
C TYR A 47 17.72 -2.53 15.63
N ILE A 48 17.54 -3.72 16.21
CA ILE A 48 17.39 -4.96 15.44
C ILE A 48 16.13 -4.90 14.56
N TYR A 49 15.04 -4.37 15.09
CA TYR A 49 13.81 -4.14 14.31
C TYR A 49 14.07 -3.23 13.10
N TYR A 50 14.76 -2.11 13.32
CA TYR A 50 15.07 -1.19 12.23
C TYR A 50 16.12 -1.74 11.26
N LEU A 51 17.06 -2.59 11.70
CA LEU A 51 17.94 -3.34 10.79
C LEU A 51 17.15 -4.25 9.86
N SER A 52 16.16 -4.97 10.39
CA SER A 52 15.28 -5.85 9.59
C SER A 52 14.44 -5.03 8.59
N SER A 53 13.91 -3.89 9.03
CA SER A 53 13.15 -2.96 8.18
C SER A 53 14.03 -2.38 7.07
N ALA A 54 15.23 -1.93 7.42
CA ALA A 54 16.20 -1.39 6.46
C ALA A 54 16.67 -2.45 5.45
N TYR A 55 16.86 -3.69 5.88
CA TYR A 55 17.15 -4.80 4.97
C TYR A 55 16.02 -5.04 3.97
N SER A 56 14.78 -5.02 4.43
CA SER A 56 13.61 -5.15 3.54
C SER A 56 13.49 -3.98 2.55
N GLU A 57 13.81 -2.76 2.98
CA GLU A 57 13.87 -1.60 2.07
C GLU A 57 14.99 -1.75 1.03
N ALA A 58 16.17 -2.26 1.45
CA ALA A 58 17.31 -2.48 0.59
C ALA A 58 17.03 -3.50 -0.54
N LEU A 59 16.21 -4.53 -0.27
CA LEU A 59 15.78 -5.50 -1.30
C LEU A 59 15.01 -4.83 -2.46
N GLY A 60 14.28 -3.75 -2.19
CA GLY A 60 13.58 -2.97 -3.21
C GLY A 60 14.45 -1.96 -3.96
N LYS A 61 15.69 -1.72 -3.48
CA LYS A 61 16.60 -0.71 -4.05
C LYS A 61 17.75 -1.29 -4.86
N VAL A 62 18.04 -2.58 -4.74
CA VAL A 62 19.12 -3.23 -5.49
C VAL A 62 18.75 -3.41 -6.95
N GLU A 63 19.75 -3.24 -7.84
CA GLU A 63 19.54 -3.39 -9.28
C GLU A 63 19.42 -4.87 -9.70
N ASP A 64 20.18 -5.75 -9.05
CA ASP A 64 20.23 -7.18 -9.37
C ASP A 64 19.64 -8.02 -8.23
N THR A 65 18.36 -8.37 -8.37
CA THR A 65 17.63 -9.18 -7.39
C THR A 65 18.07 -10.65 -7.33
N THR A 66 19.00 -11.07 -8.23
CA THR A 66 19.60 -12.41 -8.21
C THR A 66 20.84 -12.49 -7.31
N LYS A 67 21.29 -11.38 -6.78
CA LYS A 67 22.44 -11.27 -5.87
C LYS A 67 22.03 -10.78 -4.50
N SER A 68 22.83 -11.12 -3.50
CA SER A 68 22.65 -10.59 -2.16
C SER A 68 22.77 -9.06 -2.14
N VAL A 69 21.90 -8.40 -1.38
CA VAL A 69 22.00 -6.97 -1.04
C VAL A 69 23.40 -6.59 -0.54
N PHE A 70 24.04 -7.49 0.21
CA PHE A 70 25.33 -7.26 0.85
C PHE A 70 26.53 -7.33 -0.11
N ASP A 71 26.32 -7.82 -1.33
CA ASP A 71 27.31 -7.90 -2.39
C ASP A 71 27.14 -6.78 -3.42
N GLN A 72 26.24 -5.85 -3.17
CA GLN A 72 25.89 -4.75 -4.06
C GLN A 72 26.05 -3.40 -3.37
N LYS A 73 25.96 -2.33 -4.16
CA LYS A 73 25.88 -0.97 -3.66
C LYS A 73 24.46 -0.44 -3.75
N ILE A 74 24.09 0.37 -2.76
CA ILE A 74 22.85 1.13 -2.72
C ILE A 74 23.25 2.58 -2.43
N ASP A 75 22.84 3.52 -3.29
CA ASP A 75 23.17 4.93 -3.16
C ASP A 75 24.70 5.14 -2.95
N ASP A 76 25.53 4.46 -3.77
CA ASP A 76 27.00 4.44 -3.74
C ASP A 76 27.64 3.83 -2.48
N LYS A 77 26.87 3.39 -1.50
CA LYS A 77 27.35 2.72 -0.27
C LYS A 77 27.34 1.21 -0.41
N ASP A 78 28.24 0.53 0.29
CA ASP A 78 28.17 -0.91 0.54
C ASP A 78 26.82 -1.28 1.17
N GLY A 79 26.17 -2.35 0.69
CA GLY A 79 24.83 -2.72 1.14
C GLY A 79 24.72 -2.99 2.64
N THR A 80 25.75 -3.59 3.25
CA THR A 80 25.81 -3.79 4.72
C THR A 80 25.84 -2.44 5.44
N GLN A 81 26.66 -1.51 4.97
CA GLN A 81 26.78 -0.19 5.57
C GLN A 81 25.48 0.62 5.35
N TRP A 82 24.90 0.54 4.15
CA TRP A 82 23.64 1.21 3.86
C TRP A 82 22.52 0.78 4.83
N VAL A 83 22.35 -0.53 5.05
CA VAL A 83 21.34 -1.07 5.99
C VAL A 83 21.59 -0.59 7.42
N LYS A 84 22.85 -0.56 7.88
CA LYS A 84 23.19 -0.03 9.22
C LYS A 84 22.90 1.46 9.35
N ASP A 85 23.30 2.26 8.37
CA ASP A 85 23.04 3.70 8.35
C ASP A 85 21.54 3.97 8.38
N ARG A 86 20.75 3.26 7.54
CA ARG A 86 19.31 3.42 7.47
C ARG A 86 18.60 3.06 8.78
N ALA A 87 19.06 2.02 9.48
CA ALA A 87 18.56 1.68 10.81
C ALA A 87 18.83 2.78 11.85
N VAL A 88 20.00 3.40 11.80
CA VAL A 88 20.35 4.56 12.65
C VAL A 88 19.47 5.78 12.31
N GLU A 89 19.26 6.05 11.03
CA GLU A 89 18.37 7.12 10.57
C GLU A 89 16.93 6.89 11.06
N SER A 90 16.44 5.64 11.05
CA SER A 90 15.13 5.28 11.57
C SER A 90 15.00 5.50 13.09
N ILE A 91 16.05 5.24 13.86
CA ILE A 91 16.08 5.59 15.29
C ILE A 91 16.02 7.10 15.49
N LYS A 92 16.76 7.88 14.69
CA LYS A 92 16.70 9.34 14.75
C LYS A 92 15.30 9.84 14.42
N LEU A 93 14.67 9.29 13.38
CA LEU A 93 13.30 9.66 13.01
C LEU A 93 12.31 9.33 14.13
N MET A 94 12.44 8.16 14.77
CA MET A 94 11.60 7.79 15.92
C MET A 94 11.70 8.83 17.05
N TYR A 95 12.91 9.22 17.43
CA TYR A 95 13.10 10.24 18.48
C TYR A 95 12.65 11.64 18.04
N TYR A 96 12.78 11.95 16.75
CA TYR A 96 12.27 13.22 16.23
C TYR A 96 10.74 13.27 16.26
N VAL A 97 10.08 12.15 15.93
CA VAL A 97 8.61 12.05 16.04
C VAL A 97 8.16 12.24 17.50
N ASP A 98 8.83 11.62 18.45
CA ASP A 98 8.53 11.81 19.88
C ASP A 98 8.68 13.28 20.27
N GLN A 99 9.80 13.93 19.93
CA GLN A 99 10.01 15.35 20.18
C GLN A 99 8.94 16.22 19.53
N LYS A 100 8.69 16.02 18.25
CA LYS A 100 7.72 16.84 17.50
C LYS A 100 6.32 16.71 18.08
N PHE A 101 5.95 15.50 18.53
CA PHE A 101 4.69 15.23 19.20
C PHE A 101 4.55 16.04 20.49
N GLU A 102 5.60 16.05 21.31
CA GLU A 102 5.68 16.84 22.54
C GLU A 102 5.69 18.36 22.29
N ASP A 103 6.51 18.83 21.33
CA ASP A 103 6.63 20.24 20.96
C ASP A 103 5.31 20.83 20.46
N MET A 104 4.47 19.99 19.84
CA MET A 104 3.11 20.35 19.40
C MET A 104 2.07 20.27 20.54
N GLY A 105 2.47 19.86 21.76
CA GLY A 105 1.57 19.69 22.89
C GLY A 105 0.53 18.58 22.69
N LEU A 106 0.85 17.57 21.88
CA LEU A 106 -0.06 16.46 21.60
C LEU A 106 0.02 15.41 22.72
N GLU A 107 -1.11 14.78 22.98
CA GLU A 107 -1.22 13.68 23.94
C GLU A 107 -1.91 12.48 23.31
N LEU A 108 -1.49 11.29 23.72
CA LEU A 108 -2.15 10.05 23.33
C LEU A 108 -3.44 9.87 24.11
N THR A 109 -4.56 9.82 23.41
CA THR A 109 -5.87 9.53 23.99
C THR A 109 -6.00 8.04 24.35
N THR A 110 -7.08 7.67 25.04
CA THR A 110 -7.38 6.25 25.31
C THR A 110 -7.60 5.46 24.03
N GLU A 111 -8.14 6.09 22.99
CA GLU A 111 -8.32 5.47 21.68
C GLU A 111 -6.98 5.23 21.00
N ASP A 112 -6.08 6.22 21.00
CA ASP A 112 -4.72 6.08 20.48
C ASP A 112 -3.96 4.94 21.20
N GLN A 113 -4.09 4.83 22.51
CA GLN A 113 -3.46 3.76 23.31
C GLN A 113 -4.03 2.38 22.95
N THR A 114 -5.34 2.31 22.71
CA THR A 114 -6.00 1.09 22.24
C THR A 114 -5.50 0.71 20.85
N GLN A 115 -5.36 1.68 19.95
CA GLN A 115 -4.83 1.47 18.62
C GLN A 115 -3.37 0.98 18.66
N ILE A 116 -2.52 1.57 19.49
CA ILE A 116 -1.14 1.13 19.72
C ILE A 116 -1.12 -0.33 20.18
N SER A 117 -1.92 -0.68 21.19
CA SER A 117 -2.00 -2.04 21.71
C SER A 117 -2.46 -3.05 20.65
N ASN A 118 -3.46 -2.70 19.84
CA ASN A 118 -3.97 -3.54 18.76
C ASN A 118 -2.93 -3.73 17.66
N LEU A 119 -2.21 -2.67 17.28
CA LEU A 119 -1.13 -2.75 16.30
C LEU A 119 0.00 -3.65 16.79
N THR A 120 0.45 -3.45 18.04
CA THR A 120 1.49 -4.27 18.65
C THR A 120 1.08 -5.74 18.67
N SER A 121 -0.12 -6.04 19.18
CA SER A 121 -0.61 -7.42 19.25
C SER A 121 -0.77 -8.05 17.87
N SER A 122 -1.21 -7.31 16.87
CA SER A 122 -1.35 -7.80 15.49
C SER A 122 0.00 -8.15 14.87
N VAL A 123 0.98 -7.23 14.96
CA VAL A 123 2.32 -7.45 14.42
C VAL A 123 3.05 -8.56 15.16
N TRP A 124 2.92 -8.57 16.49
CA TRP A 124 3.50 -9.61 17.32
C TRP A 124 2.90 -11.00 17.02
N GLY A 125 1.58 -11.09 16.92
CA GLY A 125 0.88 -12.34 16.59
C GLY A 125 1.29 -12.92 15.23
N TYR A 126 1.66 -12.07 14.28
CA TYR A 126 2.07 -12.50 12.94
C TYR A 126 3.56 -12.86 12.85
N SER A 127 4.42 -12.18 13.62
CA SER A 127 5.88 -12.20 13.42
C SER A 127 6.66 -12.60 14.66
N SER A 128 6.00 -13.04 15.76
CA SER A 128 6.66 -13.35 17.04
C SER A 128 7.79 -14.36 16.90
N ALA A 129 7.61 -15.43 16.10
CA ALA A 129 8.65 -16.44 15.88
C ALA A 129 9.93 -15.85 15.25
N MET A 130 9.77 -14.91 14.32
CA MET A 130 10.88 -14.19 13.71
C MET A 130 11.52 -13.20 14.70
N PHE A 131 10.70 -12.47 15.43
CA PHE A 131 11.18 -11.52 16.43
C PHE A 131 11.94 -12.19 17.56
N ASP A 132 11.43 -13.30 18.09
CA ASP A 132 12.11 -14.11 19.11
C ASP A 132 13.46 -14.64 18.59
N GLN A 133 13.52 -15.08 17.33
CA GLN A 133 14.75 -15.55 16.69
C GLN A 133 15.84 -14.47 16.67
N TYR A 134 15.46 -13.21 16.44
CA TYR A 134 16.38 -12.10 16.36
C TYR A 134 16.58 -11.35 17.68
N GLY A 135 15.89 -11.76 18.74
CA GLY A 135 15.98 -11.11 20.06
C GLY A 135 15.25 -9.76 20.12
N ILE A 136 14.16 -9.62 19.39
CA ILE A 136 13.28 -8.44 19.40
C ILE A 136 12.11 -8.76 20.34
N ALA A 137 11.95 -8.05 21.45
CA ALA A 137 10.80 -8.23 22.32
C ALA A 137 9.59 -7.38 21.86
N GLU A 138 8.40 -7.79 22.30
CA GLU A 138 7.13 -7.11 21.99
C GLU A 138 7.19 -5.62 22.33
N LYS A 139 7.80 -5.22 23.45
CA LYS A 139 7.98 -3.82 23.84
C LYS A 139 8.84 -3.00 22.87
N SER A 140 9.78 -3.66 22.15
CA SER A 140 10.59 -2.99 21.13
C SER A 140 9.78 -2.76 19.86
N VAL A 141 8.90 -3.70 19.50
CA VAL A 141 7.92 -3.53 18.41
C VAL A 141 6.92 -2.44 18.77
N ASP A 142 6.41 -2.43 20.00
CA ASP A 142 5.53 -1.38 20.49
C ASP A 142 6.15 0.01 20.30
N LYS A 143 7.41 0.20 20.75
CA LYS A 143 8.12 1.49 20.64
C LYS A 143 8.47 1.86 19.20
N ALA A 144 9.11 0.93 18.47
CA ALA A 144 9.67 1.21 17.14
C ALA A 144 8.62 1.30 16.03
N TYR A 145 7.47 0.66 16.22
CA TYR A 145 6.43 0.58 15.20
C TYR A 145 5.11 1.20 15.65
N SER A 146 4.48 0.65 16.70
CA SER A 146 3.09 1.01 17.00
C SER A 146 2.96 2.43 17.54
N GLN A 147 3.78 2.82 18.52
CA GLN A 147 3.80 4.19 19.05
C GLN A 147 4.27 5.18 17.98
N PHE A 148 5.31 4.82 17.23
CA PHE A 148 5.83 5.65 16.15
C PHE A 148 4.74 5.96 15.12
N ILE A 149 4.04 4.95 14.61
CA ILE A 149 3.01 5.14 13.57
C ILE A 149 1.87 6.01 14.07
N VAL A 150 1.37 5.76 15.27
CA VAL A 150 0.23 6.53 15.81
C VAL A 150 0.62 7.99 16.04
N LYS A 151 1.79 8.25 16.62
CA LYS A 151 2.28 9.63 16.81
C LYS A 151 2.55 10.32 15.47
N TYR A 152 3.18 9.62 14.53
CA TYR A 152 3.49 10.13 13.20
C TYR A 152 2.23 10.54 12.45
N GLN A 153 1.20 9.70 12.49
CA GLN A 153 -0.10 9.99 11.89
C GLN A 153 -0.78 11.18 12.58
N LYS A 154 -0.78 11.23 13.89
CA LYS A 154 -1.42 12.31 14.67
C LYS A 154 -0.76 13.67 14.42
N ILE A 155 0.56 13.72 14.27
CA ILE A 155 1.29 14.91 13.83
C ILE A 155 0.83 15.34 12.44
N PHE A 156 0.74 14.37 11.49
CA PHE A 156 0.27 14.64 10.14
C PHE A 156 -1.14 15.25 10.12
N GLU A 157 -2.08 14.62 10.81
CA GLU A 157 -3.47 15.10 10.93
C GLU A 157 -3.55 16.49 11.53
N THR A 158 -2.71 16.76 12.55
CA THR A 158 -2.65 18.08 13.19
C THR A 158 -2.06 19.14 12.27
N LEU A 159 -1.10 18.79 11.40
CA LEU A 159 -0.48 19.75 10.47
C LEU A 159 -1.32 20.04 9.23
N TYR A 160 -2.02 19.04 8.69
CA TYR A 160 -2.72 19.13 7.40
C TYR A 160 -4.25 19.05 7.52
N GLY A 161 -4.80 18.81 8.70
CA GLY A 161 -6.24 18.77 8.96
C GLY A 161 -6.92 20.13 8.83
N LYS A 162 -8.24 20.15 8.87
CA LYS A 162 -9.05 21.37 8.81
C LYS A 162 -8.68 22.35 9.93
N GLY A 163 -8.48 23.62 9.60
CA GLY A 163 -8.12 24.67 10.55
C GLY A 163 -6.66 24.66 10.98
N SER A 164 -5.81 23.82 10.42
CA SER A 164 -4.38 23.72 10.73
C SER A 164 -3.56 24.75 9.94
N GLU A 165 -2.28 24.92 10.33
CA GLU A 165 -1.34 25.83 9.68
C GLU A 165 -1.09 25.47 8.20
N LYS A 166 -1.08 24.17 7.88
CA LYS A 166 -0.82 23.63 6.54
C LYS A 166 -2.08 22.98 5.97
N GLU A 167 -3.25 23.48 6.34
CA GLU A 167 -4.50 22.95 5.81
C GLU A 167 -4.49 22.86 4.30
N VAL A 168 -4.85 21.69 3.76
CA VAL A 168 -5.14 21.53 2.34
C VAL A 168 -6.59 21.98 2.13
N THR A 169 -6.80 23.03 1.34
CA THR A 169 -8.14 23.58 1.12
C THR A 169 -9.03 22.60 0.35
N ASP A 170 -10.36 22.72 0.53
CA ASP A 170 -11.31 21.92 -0.25
C ASP A 170 -11.20 22.18 -1.76
N GLU A 171 -10.75 23.39 -2.17
CA GLU A 171 -10.49 23.74 -3.57
C GLU A 171 -9.28 22.97 -4.13
N ASP A 172 -8.17 22.92 -3.36
CA ASP A 172 -6.96 22.17 -3.76
C ASP A 172 -7.22 20.66 -3.80
N LEU A 173 -8.00 20.14 -2.82
CA LEU A 173 -8.42 18.75 -2.80
C LEU A 173 -9.27 18.39 -4.02
N ARG A 174 -10.25 19.25 -4.35
CA ARG A 174 -11.12 19.05 -5.50
C ARG A 174 -10.30 19.00 -6.78
N LYS A 175 -9.43 19.99 -6.98
CA LYS A 175 -8.58 20.06 -8.16
C LYS A 175 -7.72 18.79 -8.30
N TYR A 176 -7.04 18.39 -7.22
CA TYR A 176 -6.22 17.18 -7.21
C TYR A 176 -7.05 15.93 -7.55
N TYR A 177 -8.21 15.79 -6.90
CA TYR A 177 -9.06 14.61 -7.06
C TYR A 177 -9.65 14.50 -8.47
N GLU A 178 -10.10 15.63 -9.03
CA GLU A 178 -10.68 15.68 -10.38
C GLU A 178 -9.60 15.45 -11.47
N GLU A 179 -8.35 15.88 -11.23
CA GLU A 179 -7.24 15.65 -12.16
C GLU A 179 -6.71 14.21 -12.10
N LYS A 180 -6.76 13.58 -10.92
CA LYS A 180 -6.10 12.30 -10.67
C LYS A 180 -7.02 11.09 -10.81
N TYR A 181 -8.31 11.24 -10.56
CA TYR A 181 -9.24 10.12 -10.50
C TYR A 181 -10.30 10.16 -11.61
N THR A 182 -10.79 8.97 -11.94
CA THR A 182 -12.04 8.81 -12.71
C THR A 182 -12.96 7.85 -11.98
N ASP A 183 -14.27 8.14 -12.02
CA ASP A 183 -15.31 7.28 -11.45
C ASP A 183 -16.17 6.73 -12.57
N PHE A 184 -16.50 5.44 -12.54
CA PHE A 184 -17.31 4.79 -13.54
C PHE A 184 -18.04 3.57 -13.01
N ASP A 185 -19.18 3.32 -13.60
CA ASP A 185 -19.90 2.06 -13.47
C ASP A 185 -19.61 1.17 -14.68
N TYR A 186 -19.63 -0.15 -14.46
CA TYR A 186 -19.49 -1.08 -15.56
C TYR A 186 -20.28 -2.37 -15.36
N ILE A 187 -20.67 -2.97 -16.50
CA ILE A 187 -21.14 -4.34 -16.61
C ILE A 187 -20.11 -5.09 -17.45
N LEU A 188 -19.65 -6.23 -16.96
CA LEU A 188 -18.63 -7.05 -17.62
C LEU A 188 -19.25 -8.33 -18.20
N CYS A 189 -19.13 -8.54 -19.52
CA CYS A 189 -19.28 -9.83 -20.15
C CYS A 189 -17.90 -10.47 -20.36
N SER A 190 -17.61 -11.52 -19.62
CA SER A 190 -16.46 -12.38 -19.93
C SER A 190 -16.84 -13.27 -21.12
N TYR A 191 -15.95 -13.38 -22.13
CA TYR A 191 -16.12 -14.32 -23.23
C TYR A 191 -15.82 -15.78 -22.83
N THR A 192 -16.17 -16.09 -21.58
CA THR A 192 -16.16 -17.45 -21.04
C THR A 192 -17.54 -17.83 -20.54
N LYS A 193 -17.91 -19.07 -20.68
CA LYS A 193 -19.16 -19.66 -20.17
C LYS A 193 -18.86 -20.82 -19.23
N LYS A 194 -19.81 -21.13 -18.36
CA LYS A 194 -19.75 -22.35 -17.53
C LYS A 194 -20.32 -23.52 -18.34
N THR A 195 -19.64 -24.63 -18.30
CA THR A 195 -20.13 -25.92 -18.83
C THR A 195 -21.00 -26.61 -17.80
N ASP A 196 -21.76 -27.64 -18.23
CA ASP A 196 -22.68 -28.40 -17.34
C ASP A 196 -21.97 -29.08 -16.16
N ASP A 197 -20.67 -29.34 -16.27
CA ASP A 197 -19.80 -29.85 -15.20
C ASP A 197 -19.17 -28.76 -14.34
N GLY A 198 -19.56 -27.49 -14.55
CA GLY A 198 -19.11 -26.32 -13.78
C GLY A 198 -17.72 -25.79 -14.13
N GLN A 199 -17.09 -26.31 -15.19
CA GLN A 199 -15.82 -25.76 -15.69
C GLN A 199 -16.07 -24.49 -16.51
N SER A 200 -15.01 -23.69 -16.74
CA SER A 200 -15.07 -22.52 -17.61
C SER A 200 -14.46 -22.85 -18.96
N GLU A 201 -15.19 -22.57 -20.05
CA GLU A 201 -14.66 -22.67 -21.40
C GLU A 201 -14.83 -21.34 -22.15
N ALA A 202 -13.98 -21.11 -23.16
CA ALA A 202 -14.10 -19.93 -24.02
C ALA A 202 -15.36 -20.01 -24.88
N MET A 203 -16.04 -18.87 -25.04
CA MET A 203 -17.13 -18.75 -26.00
C MET A 203 -16.63 -18.94 -27.43
N THR A 204 -17.44 -19.55 -28.26
CA THR A 204 -17.22 -19.58 -29.71
C THR A 204 -17.40 -18.18 -30.31
N ASP A 205 -16.92 -17.98 -31.54
CA ASP A 205 -17.05 -16.71 -32.25
C ASP A 205 -18.52 -16.27 -32.43
N ASP A 206 -19.42 -17.23 -32.66
CA ASP A 206 -20.85 -16.97 -32.78
C ASP A 206 -21.45 -16.55 -31.43
N GLU A 207 -21.09 -17.18 -30.33
CA GLU A 207 -21.52 -16.80 -28.97
C GLU A 207 -20.99 -15.43 -28.57
N LYS A 208 -19.72 -15.11 -28.90
CA LYS A 208 -19.17 -13.78 -28.70
C LYS A 208 -19.91 -12.72 -29.51
N ALA A 209 -20.25 -13.00 -30.76
CA ALA A 209 -20.98 -12.09 -31.61
C ALA A 209 -22.40 -11.83 -31.08
N GLU A 210 -23.08 -12.85 -30.52
CA GLU A 210 -24.39 -12.71 -29.87
C GLU A 210 -24.29 -11.89 -28.59
N ALA A 211 -23.32 -12.19 -27.71
CA ALA A 211 -23.08 -11.43 -26.49
C ALA A 211 -22.80 -9.96 -26.80
N LYS A 212 -21.97 -9.67 -27.79
CA LYS A 212 -21.69 -8.31 -28.25
C LYS A 212 -22.94 -7.59 -28.73
N LYS A 213 -23.76 -8.26 -29.56
CA LYS A 213 -25.02 -7.70 -30.04
C LYS A 213 -25.97 -7.34 -28.90
N ASP A 214 -26.05 -8.16 -27.86
CA ASP A 214 -26.89 -7.89 -26.69
C ASP A 214 -26.38 -6.69 -25.90
N PHE A 215 -25.07 -6.59 -25.70
CA PHE A 215 -24.46 -5.46 -25.00
C PHE A 215 -24.60 -4.15 -25.80
N ASP A 216 -24.44 -4.19 -27.13
CA ASP A 216 -24.73 -3.03 -28.00
C ASP A 216 -26.20 -2.61 -27.90
N ALA A 217 -27.12 -3.57 -27.79
CA ALA A 217 -28.56 -3.30 -27.60
C ALA A 217 -28.84 -2.66 -26.22
N TYR A 218 -28.18 -3.12 -25.14
CA TYR A 218 -28.26 -2.47 -23.83
C TYR A 218 -27.76 -1.03 -23.89
N VAL A 219 -26.60 -0.79 -24.49
CA VAL A 219 -26.07 0.58 -24.64
C VAL A 219 -27.03 1.47 -25.41
N THR A 220 -27.65 0.96 -26.49
CA THR A 220 -28.63 1.72 -27.27
C THR A 220 -29.87 2.08 -26.41
N LYS A 221 -30.47 1.13 -25.72
CA LYS A 221 -31.60 1.36 -24.85
C LYS A 221 -31.29 2.35 -23.71
N ILE A 222 -30.08 2.26 -23.15
CA ILE A 222 -29.64 3.18 -22.08
C ILE A 222 -29.51 4.61 -22.64
N LYS A 223 -28.91 4.76 -23.83
CA LYS A 223 -28.80 6.07 -24.50
C LYS A 223 -30.13 6.69 -24.87
N ASP A 224 -31.08 5.87 -25.26
CA ASP A 224 -32.43 6.30 -25.62
C ASP A 224 -33.32 6.59 -24.39
N GLY A 225 -32.84 6.20 -23.18
CA GLY A 225 -33.58 6.39 -21.93
C GLY A 225 -34.65 5.31 -21.67
N ASP A 226 -34.65 4.25 -22.45
CA ASP A 226 -35.60 3.11 -22.32
C ASP A 226 -35.15 2.12 -21.23
N LEU A 227 -33.90 2.19 -20.78
CA LEU A 227 -33.32 1.33 -19.76
C LEU A 227 -32.28 2.12 -18.93
N THR A 228 -32.18 1.84 -17.64
CA THR A 228 -31.08 2.34 -16.81
C THR A 228 -29.90 1.36 -16.85
N MET A 229 -28.74 1.80 -16.35
CA MET A 229 -27.57 0.93 -16.22
C MET A 229 -27.83 -0.20 -15.21
N GLU A 230 -28.56 0.12 -14.16
CA GLU A 230 -28.98 -0.78 -13.10
C GLU A 230 -29.92 -1.89 -13.66
N GLU A 231 -30.94 -1.49 -14.42
CA GLU A 231 -31.88 -2.42 -15.07
C GLU A 231 -31.18 -3.30 -16.11
N ALA A 232 -30.23 -2.75 -16.87
CA ALA A 232 -29.42 -3.53 -17.82
C ALA A 232 -28.57 -4.60 -17.09
N ALA A 233 -27.99 -4.23 -15.94
CA ALA A 233 -27.23 -5.17 -15.12
C ALA A 233 -28.11 -6.30 -14.55
N GLU A 234 -29.34 -5.95 -14.10
CA GLU A 234 -30.31 -6.95 -13.63
C GLU A 234 -30.80 -7.90 -14.75
N GLU A 235 -31.07 -7.35 -15.96
CA GLU A 235 -31.44 -8.17 -17.12
C GLU A 235 -30.30 -9.13 -17.49
N TYR A 236 -29.06 -8.62 -17.50
CA TYR A 236 -27.87 -9.43 -17.79
C TYR A 236 -27.63 -10.49 -16.71
N GLN A 237 -27.75 -10.13 -15.43
CA GLN A 237 -27.66 -11.06 -14.30
C GLN A 237 -28.61 -12.24 -14.43
N LYS A 238 -29.88 -11.98 -14.77
CA LYS A 238 -30.90 -13.00 -15.02
C LYS A 238 -30.56 -13.86 -16.22
N LYS A 239 -30.01 -13.24 -17.29
CA LYS A 239 -29.64 -13.95 -18.52
C LYS A 239 -28.51 -14.98 -18.29
N ILE A 240 -27.53 -14.64 -17.45
CA ILE A 240 -26.38 -15.53 -17.15
C ILE A 240 -26.63 -16.43 -15.92
N ASP A 241 -27.83 -16.39 -15.35
CA ASP A 241 -28.19 -17.14 -14.13
C ASP A 241 -27.18 -16.97 -12.98
N SER A 242 -26.85 -15.70 -12.68
CA SER A 242 -25.86 -15.34 -11.65
C SER A 242 -26.53 -14.84 -10.39
N ASP A 243 -26.06 -15.31 -9.22
CA ASP A 243 -26.45 -14.79 -7.91
C ASP A 243 -25.71 -13.49 -7.54
N SER A 244 -24.68 -13.12 -8.30
CA SER A 244 -23.84 -11.96 -8.02
C SER A 244 -24.32 -10.74 -8.80
N GLU A 245 -24.36 -9.59 -8.13
CA GLU A 245 -24.64 -8.29 -8.75
C GLU A 245 -23.65 -8.01 -9.89
N GLN A 246 -24.18 -7.64 -11.05
CA GLN A 246 -23.39 -7.43 -12.27
C GLN A 246 -23.00 -5.96 -12.49
N LEU A 247 -23.67 -5.00 -11.86
CA LEU A 247 -23.24 -3.60 -11.85
C LEU A 247 -22.11 -3.43 -10.84
N LYS A 248 -20.99 -2.90 -11.31
CA LYS A 248 -19.83 -2.56 -10.47
C LYS A 248 -19.54 -1.08 -10.59
N ASN A 249 -19.22 -0.43 -9.48
CA ASN A 249 -18.72 0.94 -9.43
C ASN A 249 -17.25 0.95 -9.02
N GLN A 250 -16.47 1.78 -9.67
CA GLN A 250 -15.05 1.97 -9.38
C GLN A 250 -14.66 3.44 -9.48
N THR A 251 -13.87 3.86 -8.51
CA THR A 251 -13.09 5.09 -8.58
C THR A 251 -11.63 4.70 -8.66
N VAL A 252 -10.94 5.07 -9.70
CA VAL A 252 -9.55 4.65 -9.96
C VAL A 252 -8.64 5.84 -10.17
N ASP A 253 -7.43 5.73 -9.65
CA ASP A 253 -6.31 6.63 -9.95
C ASP A 253 -5.91 6.43 -11.42
N LEU A 254 -5.87 7.48 -12.22
CA LEU A 254 -5.56 7.42 -13.65
C LEU A 254 -4.14 6.94 -13.94
N ASP A 255 -3.19 7.22 -13.05
CA ASP A 255 -1.80 6.78 -13.17
C ASP A 255 -1.64 5.28 -12.94
N GLU A 256 -2.45 4.71 -12.04
CA GLU A 256 -2.41 3.30 -11.67
C GLU A 256 -3.46 2.45 -12.44
N ALA A 257 -4.44 3.08 -13.07
CA ALA A 257 -5.59 2.41 -13.67
C ALA A 257 -5.19 1.33 -14.71
N SER A 258 -4.13 1.58 -15.48
CA SER A 258 -3.62 0.64 -16.48
C SER A 258 -3.02 -0.65 -15.89
N SER A 259 -2.73 -0.68 -14.57
CA SER A 259 -2.26 -1.87 -13.85
C SER A 259 -3.40 -2.84 -13.49
N TYR A 260 -4.64 -2.34 -13.44
CA TYR A 260 -5.81 -3.10 -13.01
C TYR A 260 -6.85 -3.27 -14.12
N TYR A 261 -6.84 -2.37 -15.10
CA TYR A 261 -7.82 -2.34 -16.20
C TYR A 261 -7.12 -2.29 -17.56
N PRO A 262 -7.70 -2.90 -18.59
CA PRO A 262 -7.17 -2.80 -19.95
C PRO A 262 -7.06 -1.33 -20.39
N LYS A 263 -5.93 -1.02 -21.03
CA LYS A 263 -5.61 0.35 -21.47
C LYS A 263 -6.71 0.99 -22.33
N ASP A 264 -7.33 0.19 -23.22
CA ASP A 264 -8.38 0.68 -24.11
C ASP A 264 -9.65 1.06 -23.34
N LEU A 265 -9.95 0.39 -22.21
CA LEU A 265 -11.04 0.79 -21.32
C LEU A 265 -10.77 2.18 -20.72
N ILE A 266 -9.57 2.39 -20.18
CA ILE A 266 -9.18 3.69 -19.58
C ILE A 266 -9.17 4.80 -20.64
N THR A 267 -8.64 4.51 -21.83
CA THR A 267 -8.67 5.46 -22.96
C THR A 267 -10.12 5.83 -23.31
N LYS A 268 -11.02 4.83 -23.38
CA LYS A 268 -12.43 5.09 -23.69
C LYS A 268 -13.13 5.92 -22.60
N LEU A 269 -12.86 5.64 -21.34
CA LEU A 269 -13.38 6.44 -20.22
C LEU A 269 -12.91 7.91 -20.30
N GLY A 270 -11.68 8.14 -20.76
CA GLY A 270 -11.16 9.50 -20.99
C GLY A 270 -11.89 10.28 -22.08
N GLU A 271 -12.46 9.59 -23.08
CA GLU A 271 -13.24 10.20 -24.19
C GLU A 271 -14.69 10.53 -23.79
N LEU A 272 -15.24 9.84 -22.78
CA LEU A 272 -16.62 10.01 -22.35
C LEU A 272 -16.79 11.26 -21.50
N LYS A 273 -17.95 11.90 -21.63
CA LYS A 273 -18.44 12.92 -20.71
C LYS A 273 -19.18 12.27 -19.56
N ASP A 274 -19.33 13.02 -18.47
CA ASP A 274 -20.12 12.57 -17.31
C ASP A 274 -21.53 12.15 -17.74
N GLY A 275 -21.94 10.96 -17.30
CA GLY A 275 -23.20 10.32 -17.63
C GLY A 275 -23.23 9.60 -18.98
N GLU A 276 -22.24 9.74 -19.83
CA GLU A 276 -22.19 9.01 -21.11
C GLU A 276 -21.89 7.53 -20.92
N VAL A 277 -22.54 6.72 -21.75
CA VAL A 277 -22.42 5.26 -21.76
C VAL A 277 -21.79 4.80 -23.07
N ALA A 278 -20.90 3.83 -23.00
CA ALA A 278 -20.29 3.19 -24.15
C ALA A 278 -20.14 1.68 -23.97
N ALA A 279 -20.12 0.96 -25.08
CA ALA A 279 -19.63 -0.40 -25.12
C ALA A 279 -18.14 -0.39 -25.48
N VAL A 280 -17.37 -1.26 -24.85
CA VAL A 280 -15.93 -1.41 -25.08
C VAL A 280 -15.59 -2.89 -25.30
N ASP A 281 -15.26 -3.24 -26.54
CA ASP A 281 -14.82 -4.59 -26.90
C ASP A 281 -13.33 -4.73 -26.64
N LEU A 282 -12.96 -5.58 -25.72
CA LEU A 282 -11.60 -5.88 -25.32
C LEU A 282 -11.24 -7.32 -25.69
N ALA A 283 -11.23 -7.59 -27.00
CA ALA A 283 -10.99 -8.93 -27.54
C ALA A 283 -9.69 -9.54 -27.01
N ASP A 284 -8.62 -8.75 -26.86
CA ASP A 284 -7.33 -9.20 -26.32
C ASP A 284 -7.42 -9.58 -24.83
N SER A 285 -8.36 -8.99 -24.08
CA SER A 285 -8.65 -9.31 -22.68
C SER A 285 -9.82 -10.29 -22.53
N ASN A 286 -10.28 -10.86 -23.63
CA ASN A 286 -11.38 -11.82 -23.69
C ASN A 286 -12.66 -11.35 -22.97
N SER A 287 -13.01 -10.07 -23.13
CA SER A 287 -14.10 -9.42 -22.42
C SER A 287 -14.74 -8.27 -23.19
N TYR A 288 -15.98 -7.97 -22.82
CA TYR A 288 -16.76 -6.86 -23.34
C TYR A 288 -17.39 -6.08 -22.20
N TYR A 289 -17.23 -4.76 -22.20
CA TYR A 289 -17.73 -3.89 -21.13
C TYR A 289 -18.84 -2.98 -21.65
N ILE A 290 -19.88 -2.76 -20.84
CA ILE A 290 -20.67 -1.55 -20.88
C ILE A 290 -20.13 -0.65 -19.76
N VAL A 291 -19.78 0.58 -20.07
CA VAL A 291 -19.27 1.54 -19.08
C VAL A 291 -20.09 2.80 -19.09
N ARG A 292 -20.33 3.39 -17.92
CA ARG A 292 -20.89 4.71 -17.71
C ARG A 292 -19.89 5.54 -16.95
N LYS A 293 -19.44 6.67 -17.53
CA LYS A 293 -18.60 7.61 -16.81
C LYS A 293 -19.45 8.37 -15.80
N ASN A 294 -19.06 8.34 -14.55
CA ASN A 294 -19.71 9.11 -13.50
C ASN A 294 -19.05 10.48 -13.32
N SER A 295 -19.75 11.40 -12.64
CA SER A 295 -19.18 12.71 -12.33
C SER A 295 -18.17 12.61 -11.20
N ILE A 296 -16.91 12.75 -11.50
CA ILE A 296 -15.84 12.75 -10.50
C ILE A 296 -16.00 13.93 -9.52
N SER A 297 -16.54 15.07 -9.98
CA SER A 297 -16.83 16.22 -9.13
C SER A 297 -17.88 15.91 -8.06
N LYS A 298 -18.96 15.17 -8.41
CA LYS A 298 -19.95 14.71 -7.44
C LYS A 298 -19.35 13.73 -6.43
N LYS A 299 -18.47 12.86 -6.89
CA LYS A 299 -17.75 11.93 -6.03
C LYS A 299 -16.86 12.67 -5.04
N CYS A 300 -16.17 13.71 -5.51
CA CYS A 300 -15.39 14.60 -4.66
C CYS A 300 -16.25 15.30 -3.60
N ASP A 301 -17.47 15.77 -3.96
CA ASP A 301 -18.42 16.34 -3.01
C ASP A 301 -18.81 15.39 -1.88
N GLU A 302 -18.87 14.09 -2.14
CA GLU A 302 -19.13 13.07 -1.12
C GLU A 302 -17.93 12.91 -0.19
N ILE A 303 -16.71 12.86 -0.75
CA ILE A 303 -15.46 12.73 -0.01
C ILE A 303 -15.23 13.93 0.90
N LEU A 304 -15.52 15.15 0.44
CA LEU A 304 -15.34 16.36 1.24
C LEU A 304 -16.31 16.48 2.44
N LYS A 305 -17.40 15.70 2.46
CA LYS A 305 -18.35 15.65 3.58
C LYS A 305 -17.92 14.72 4.71
N ASP A 306 -17.08 13.75 4.41
CA ASP A 306 -16.58 12.77 5.36
C ASP A 306 -15.12 13.11 5.72
N ASP A 307 -14.86 13.48 6.96
CA ASP A 307 -13.53 13.95 7.40
C ASP A 307 -12.45 12.88 7.23
N ASP A 308 -12.82 11.62 7.35
CA ASP A 308 -11.89 10.51 7.19
C ASP A 308 -11.53 10.30 5.71
N SER A 309 -12.52 10.32 4.84
CA SER A 309 -12.31 10.23 3.39
C SER A 309 -11.50 11.41 2.86
N ARG A 310 -11.81 12.61 3.37
CA ARG A 310 -11.06 13.82 3.09
C ARG A 310 -9.58 13.68 3.50
N MET A 311 -9.33 13.21 4.73
CA MET A 311 -7.95 13.04 5.23
C MET A 311 -7.18 11.97 4.44
N SER A 312 -7.86 10.97 3.89
CA SER A 312 -7.24 10.00 2.99
C SER A 312 -6.67 10.66 1.74
N VAL A 313 -7.43 11.57 1.10
CA VAL A 313 -6.95 12.32 -0.07
C VAL A 313 -5.84 13.29 0.31
N VAL A 314 -5.95 13.99 1.44
CA VAL A 314 -4.86 14.84 1.98
C VAL A 314 -3.59 14.03 2.18
N SER A 315 -3.70 12.81 2.69
CA SER A 315 -2.56 11.92 2.88
C SER A 315 -1.90 11.55 1.56
N GLU A 316 -2.66 11.29 0.52
CA GLU A 316 -2.10 11.03 -0.82
C GLU A 316 -1.35 12.24 -1.38
N MET A 317 -1.90 13.45 -1.19
CA MET A 317 -1.30 14.69 -1.65
C MET A 317 -0.02 15.06 -0.91
N LYS A 318 0.06 14.78 0.39
CA LYS A 318 1.04 15.38 1.30
C LYS A 318 1.99 14.38 1.97
N SER A 319 1.78 13.07 1.83
CA SER A 319 2.60 12.07 2.52
C SER A 319 4.09 12.13 2.14
N GLU A 320 4.40 12.42 0.88
CA GLU A 320 5.79 12.53 0.43
C GLU A 320 6.46 13.79 0.97
N GLU A 321 5.81 14.96 0.85
CA GLU A 321 6.31 16.23 1.43
C GLU A 321 6.53 16.08 2.93
N TYR A 322 5.56 15.47 3.63
CA TYR A 322 5.62 15.25 5.07
C TYR A 322 6.76 14.29 5.45
N SER A 323 6.85 13.13 4.80
CA SER A 323 7.89 12.14 5.06
C SER A 323 9.28 12.74 4.84
N ASN A 324 9.51 13.40 3.71
CA ASN A 324 10.78 14.05 3.42
C ASN A 324 11.14 15.10 4.47
N THR A 325 10.16 15.93 4.88
CA THR A 325 10.37 16.93 5.93
C THR A 325 10.76 16.28 7.26
N MET A 326 10.04 15.24 7.68
CA MET A 326 10.31 14.55 8.94
C MET A 326 11.69 13.87 8.94
N GLU A 327 12.08 13.24 7.83
CA GLU A 327 13.40 12.64 7.67
C GLU A 327 14.52 13.68 7.66
N GLU A 328 14.36 14.78 6.95
CA GLU A 328 15.36 15.87 6.90
C GLU A 328 15.57 16.53 8.26
N GLU A 329 14.50 16.78 8.99
CA GLU A 329 14.58 17.37 10.33
C GLU A 329 15.17 16.38 11.35
N SER A 330 14.84 15.08 11.24
CA SER A 330 15.39 14.05 12.12
C SER A 330 16.93 13.93 12.02
N LYS A 331 17.51 14.20 10.85
CA LYS A 331 18.96 14.16 10.63
C LYS A 331 19.70 15.22 11.45
N LYS A 332 19.01 16.32 11.82
CA LYS A 332 19.59 17.43 12.59
C LYS A 332 19.71 17.13 14.08
N LEU A 333 19.09 16.03 14.56
CA LEU A 333 19.23 15.63 15.96
C LEU A 333 20.66 15.20 16.25
N ASP A 334 21.32 15.90 17.18
CA ASP A 334 22.70 15.68 17.61
C ASP A 334 22.82 15.28 19.10
N ASP A 335 21.68 15.25 19.81
CA ASP A 335 21.58 14.93 21.24
C ASP A 335 21.28 13.44 21.53
N ILE A 336 21.36 12.57 20.51
CA ILE A 336 21.18 11.13 20.66
C ILE A 336 22.52 10.45 20.92
N THR A 337 22.61 9.69 22.01
CA THR A 337 23.75 8.84 22.30
C THR A 337 23.48 7.42 21.80
N PHE A 338 24.32 6.89 20.93
CA PHE A 338 24.25 5.51 20.43
C PHE A 338 25.19 4.59 21.22
N ASN A 339 24.75 3.34 21.42
CA ASN A 339 25.58 2.29 22.02
C ASN A 339 26.24 1.46 20.92
N ASP A 340 27.28 2.05 20.30
CA ASP A 340 27.99 1.41 19.18
C ASP A 340 28.53 0.01 19.53
N GLY A 341 28.95 -0.18 20.79
CA GLY A 341 29.45 -1.48 21.26
C GLY A 341 28.36 -2.58 21.26
N ALA A 342 27.13 -2.23 21.66
CA ALA A 342 26.03 -3.19 21.61
C ALA A 342 25.53 -3.40 20.16
N MET A 343 25.43 -2.31 19.39
CA MET A 343 24.95 -2.35 18.00
C MET A 343 25.91 -3.12 17.08
N ALA A 344 27.23 -3.04 17.31
CA ALA A 344 28.25 -3.78 16.55
C ALA A 344 28.12 -5.32 16.63
N GLY A 345 27.40 -5.81 17.66
CA GLY A 345 27.09 -7.23 17.80
C GLY A 345 26.04 -7.78 16.82
N TYR A 346 25.36 -6.88 16.05
CA TYR A 346 24.28 -7.27 15.14
C TYR A 346 24.66 -6.95 13.70
N ASP A 347 24.91 -8.00 12.91
CA ASP A 347 25.20 -7.88 11.49
C ASP A 347 23.90 -8.02 10.68
N PRO A 348 23.56 -7.09 9.77
CA PRO A 348 22.39 -7.23 8.91
C PRO A 348 22.33 -8.53 8.12
N LYS A 349 23.46 -9.18 7.88
CA LYS A 349 23.54 -10.50 7.21
C LYS A 349 22.77 -11.59 7.95
N MET A 350 22.43 -11.38 9.24
CA MET A 350 21.57 -12.29 9.99
C MET A 350 20.15 -12.45 9.40
N PHE A 351 19.71 -11.48 8.60
CA PHE A 351 18.41 -11.53 7.93
C PHE A 351 18.46 -12.13 6.52
N PHE A 352 19.67 -12.46 6.03
CA PHE A 352 19.85 -12.99 4.69
C PHE A 352 19.33 -14.42 4.58
N ASP A 353 18.47 -14.64 3.58
CA ASP A 353 17.98 -15.95 3.18
C ASP A 353 18.15 -16.11 1.67
N GLU A 354 18.85 -17.17 1.23
CA GLU A 354 19.08 -17.46 -0.18
C GLU A 354 17.80 -17.75 -0.96
N SER A 355 16.68 -18.06 -0.30
CA SER A 355 15.38 -18.29 -0.96
C SER A 355 14.89 -17.06 -1.73
N HIS A 356 15.30 -15.86 -1.34
CA HIS A 356 15.01 -14.63 -2.08
C HIS A 356 15.69 -14.59 -3.45
N LEU A 357 16.84 -15.23 -3.60
CA LEU A 357 17.56 -15.30 -4.88
C LEU A 357 16.94 -16.33 -5.85
N SER A 358 16.29 -17.35 -5.34
CA SER A 358 15.72 -18.43 -6.16
C SER A 358 14.35 -18.09 -6.75
N SER A 359 13.60 -17.17 -6.16
CA SER A 359 12.28 -16.77 -6.67
C SER A 359 12.34 -15.88 -7.92
N ALA A 360 13.45 -15.16 -8.13
CA ALA A 360 13.67 -14.33 -9.33
C ALA A 360 13.99 -15.18 -10.58
N SER A 361 14.55 -16.38 -10.43
CA SER A 361 14.92 -17.24 -11.55
C SER A 361 13.76 -18.03 -12.15
N SER A 362 12.62 -18.14 -11.45
CA SER A 362 11.46 -18.91 -11.93
C SER A 362 10.49 -18.10 -12.81
N SER A 363 10.62 -16.77 -12.86
CA SER A 363 9.78 -15.90 -13.70
C SER A 363 10.32 -15.66 -15.11
N SER A 364 11.56 -16.09 -15.43
CA SER A 364 12.20 -15.86 -16.73
C SER A 364 12.17 -17.06 -17.69
N THR A 365 11.52 -18.18 -17.34
CA THR A 365 11.57 -19.42 -18.15
C THR A 365 10.21 -19.85 -18.74
N SER A 366 9.31 -18.94 -19.04
CA SER A 366 8.07 -19.27 -19.76
C SER A 366 7.83 -18.38 -20.99
N SER A 367 8.85 -18.26 -21.83
CA SER A 367 8.64 -17.80 -23.22
C SER A 367 9.79 -18.28 -24.10
N THR A 368 9.77 -19.56 -24.49
CA THR A 368 10.21 -20.03 -25.80
C THR A 368 10.06 -21.57 -25.89
N SER A 369 9.02 -22.07 -26.54
CA SER A 369 9.10 -23.25 -27.37
C SER A 369 7.83 -23.34 -28.24
N GLU A 370 8.06 -23.09 -29.54
CA GLU A 370 7.44 -23.65 -30.72
C GLU A 370 5.91 -23.68 -30.80
#